data_5f70f832e54f5cc739b11d4cec323a5e
#
_entry.id   5f70f832e54f5cc739b11d4cec323a5e
#
_cell.length_a   1.000
_cell.length_b   1.000
_cell.length_c   1.000
_cell.angle_alpha   90.00
_cell.angle_beta   90.00
_cell.angle_gamma   90.00
#
_symmetry.space_group_name_H-M   'P 1'
#
loop_
_entity.id
_entity.type
_entity.pdbx_description
1 polymer ?
#
loop_
_entity_poly.entity_id
_entity_poly.type
_entity_poly.pdbx_seq_one_letter_code
_entity_poly.pdbx_strand_id
1 'polypeptide(L)'
;LALEQGKLMLEAAAGRAIEKGVSEPKQRQRHGGLVETLAGMQEQTRILVIGKLGEEHAGEAAQVGDHVEQVIRTMHKPILVVPADFSEPGNIMLAFDGSPTCREGVKMLAASPLFLGLPCHLVAVGKDKQLSDDLAWARDTLEQSGHEVQVAQLEGDVEPSLHQYQQDKGIDMVVMGAYGHSRIREFFVGSTTSKMIKNATVPHLLLR
;
A
#
# COMPACT_ATOMS: atom_id res chain seq x y z
N LEU A 1 -27.82 17.16 7.31
CA LEU A 1 -27.65 16.19 6.22
C LEU A 1 -26.23 15.60 6.25
N ALA A 2 -25.15 16.35 5.94
CA ALA A 2 -23.79 15.80 5.88
C ALA A 2 -23.28 15.22 7.22
N LEU A 3 -23.59 15.84 8.34
CA LEU A 3 -23.24 15.36 9.67
C LEU A 3 -23.90 14.03 10.01
N GLU A 4 -25.17 13.87 9.70
CA GLU A 4 -25.92 12.64 9.95
C GLU A 4 -25.45 11.52 9.02
N GLN A 5 -25.19 11.82 7.76
CA GLN A 5 -24.63 10.85 6.81
C GLN A 5 -23.27 10.34 7.27
N GLY A 6 -22.38 11.24 7.70
CA GLY A 6 -21.08 10.84 8.26
C GLY A 6 -21.20 9.97 9.51
N LYS A 7 -22.18 10.24 10.38
CA LYS A 7 -22.45 9.41 11.55
C LYS A 7 -22.90 8.01 11.17
N LEU A 8 -23.84 7.89 10.24
CA LEU A 8 -24.34 6.60 9.74
C LEU A 8 -23.21 5.75 9.11
N MET A 9 -22.32 6.40 8.35
CA MET A 9 -21.14 5.72 7.75
C MET A 9 -20.18 5.22 8.83
N LEU A 10 -19.91 6.01 9.86
CA LEU A 10 -19.05 5.61 10.98
C LEU A 10 -19.69 4.47 11.79
N GLU A 11 -20.98 4.49 12.02
CA GLU A 11 -21.72 3.42 12.70
C GLU A 11 -21.68 2.11 11.89
N ALA A 12 -21.88 2.19 10.58
CA ALA A 12 -21.78 1.03 9.68
C ALA A 12 -20.36 0.44 9.66
N ALA A 13 -19.34 1.29 9.58
CA ALA A 13 -17.95 0.85 9.63
C ALA A 13 -17.58 0.21 10.98
N ALA A 14 -18.03 0.80 12.07
CA ALA A 14 -17.82 0.25 13.41
C ALA A 14 -18.51 -1.11 13.59
N GLY A 15 -19.75 -1.26 13.10
CA GLY A 15 -20.47 -2.53 13.11
C GLY A 15 -19.67 -3.64 12.39
N ARG A 16 -19.15 -3.37 11.19
CA ARG A 16 -18.33 -4.32 10.45
C ARG A 16 -17.01 -4.66 11.18
N ALA A 17 -16.37 -3.67 11.81
CA ALA A 17 -15.16 -3.90 12.58
C ALA A 17 -15.44 -4.82 13.79
N ILE A 18 -16.55 -4.64 14.48
CA ILE A 18 -16.99 -5.49 15.60
C ILE A 18 -17.25 -6.93 15.11
N GLU A 19 -17.96 -7.09 14.00
CA GLU A 19 -18.19 -8.40 13.38
C GLU A 19 -16.89 -9.15 13.03
N LYS A 20 -15.82 -8.39 12.70
CA LYS A 20 -14.48 -8.90 12.41
C LYS A 20 -13.57 -9.03 13.65
N GLY A 21 -14.11 -8.82 14.86
CA GLY A 21 -13.41 -9.07 16.12
C GLY A 21 -12.72 -7.86 16.74
N VAL A 22 -12.93 -6.64 16.23
CA VAL A 22 -12.45 -5.41 16.88
C VAL A 22 -13.41 -5.05 18.01
N SER A 23 -12.97 -5.15 19.26
CA SER A 23 -13.85 -4.98 20.42
C SER A 23 -14.40 -3.56 20.58
N GLU A 24 -13.56 -2.54 20.34
CA GLU A 24 -13.92 -1.13 20.56
C GLU A 24 -13.38 -0.24 19.43
N PRO A 25 -14.02 -0.22 18.24
CA PRO A 25 -13.60 0.67 17.16
C PRO A 25 -13.90 2.13 17.53
N LYS A 26 -12.85 2.96 17.60
CA LYS A 26 -12.99 4.38 17.92
C LYS A 26 -13.48 5.15 16.69
N GLN A 27 -14.60 5.86 16.86
CA GLN A 27 -15.20 6.70 15.83
C GLN A 27 -14.83 8.16 16.06
N ARG A 28 -14.41 8.86 15.01
CA ARG A 28 -14.09 10.29 15.07
C ARG A 28 -14.57 10.98 13.81
N GLN A 29 -15.55 11.86 13.93
CA GLN A 29 -15.97 12.76 12.86
C GLN A 29 -15.21 14.07 12.98
N ARG A 30 -14.65 14.55 11.88
CA ARG A 30 -13.90 15.80 11.82
C ARG A 30 -14.42 16.68 10.69
N HIS A 31 -14.28 17.99 10.85
CA HIS A 31 -14.55 18.99 9.83
C HIS A 31 -13.25 19.65 9.40
N GLY A 32 -13.18 20.08 8.16
CA GLY A 32 -11.99 20.73 7.57
C GLY A 32 -11.36 19.90 6.46
N GLY A 33 -10.17 20.28 6.03
CA GLY A 33 -9.44 19.58 4.98
C GLY A 33 -9.01 18.18 5.40
N LEU A 34 -9.22 17.20 4.51
CA LEU A 34 -8.87 15.80 4.78
C LEU A 34 -7.35 15.65 5.01
N VAL A 35 -6.56 16.27 4.16
CA VAL A 35 -5.09 16.13 4.18
C VAL A 35 -4.50 16.70 5.47
N GLU A 36 -4.92 17.92 5.87
CA GLU A 36 -4.48 18.56 7.11
C GLU A 36 -4.90 17.78 8.34
N THR A 37 -6.11 17.24 8.32
CA THR A 37 -6.63 16.42 9.43
C THR A 37 -5.82 15.15 9.60
N LEU A 38 -5.56 14.42 8.53
CA LEU A 38 -4.77 13.18 8.55
C LEU A 38 -3.31 13.45 8.92
N ALA A 39 -2.70 14.52 8.40
CA ALA A 39 -1.34 14.92 8.76
C ALA A 39 -1.21 15.22 10.26
N GLY A 40 -2.21 15.88 10.87
CA GLY A 40 -2.25 16.13 12.32
C GLY A 40 -2.44 14.88 13.18
N MET A 41 -2.88 13.77 12.60
CA MET A 41 -3.11 12.49 13.30
C MET A 41 -1.99 11.46 13.10
N GLN A 42 -1.01 11.72 12.25
CA GLN A 42 -0.04 10.71 11.83
C GLN A 42 0.82 10.14 12.97
N GLU A 43 1.11 10.89 14.03
CA GLU A 43 1.85 10.39 15.19
C GLU A 43 1.09 9.31 15.97
N GLN A 44 -0.25 9.30 15.87
CA GLN A 44 -1.13 8.29 16.47
C GLN A 44 -1.48 7.18 15.49
N THR A 45 -0.99 7.25 14.24
CA THR A 45 -1.33 6.33 13.16
C THR A 45 -0.17 5.37 12.91
N ARG A 46 -0.43 4.08 12.97
CA ARG A 46 0.53 3.05 12.56
C ARG A 46 0.45 2.78 11.06
N ILE A 47 -0.76 2.61 10.54
CA ILE A 47 -1.07 2.43 9.10
C ILE A 47 -2.35 3.23 8.83
N LEU A 48 -2.36 4.03 7.77
CA LEU A 48 -3.58 4.65 7.26
C LEU A 48 -4.22 3.71 6.24
N VAL A 49 -5.51 3.45 6.38
CA VAL A 49 -6.30 2.73 5.36
C VAL A 49 -7.22 3.73 4.67
N ILE A 50 -7.17 3.79 3.35
CA ILE A 50 -7.98 4.72 2.55
C ILE A 50 -8.51 4.02 1.30
N GLY A 51 -9.77 4.29 0.94
CA GLY A 51 -10.34 3.83 -0.33
C GLY A 51 -9.66 4.50 -1.53
N LYS A 52 -9.45 3.75 -2.60
CA LYS A 52 -8.90 4.26 -3.87
C LYS A 52 -9.82 5.32 -4.51
N LEU A 53 -11.13 5.12 -4.41
CA LEU A 53 -12.17 5.99 -4.98
C LEU A 53 -12.93 6.70 -3.87
N GLY A 54 -13.26 7.98 -4.07
CA GLY A 54 -14.25 8.70 -3.27
C GLY A 54 -15.67 8.44 -3.78
N GLU A 55 -16.68 8.84 -3.01
CA GLU A 55 -18.11 8.68 -3.37
C GLU A 55 -18.46 9.36 -4.71
N GLU A 56 -17.83 10.48 -5.04
CA GLU A 56 -18.07 11.25 -6.26
C GLU A 56 -17.58 10.53 -7.54
N HIS A 57 -16.76 9.50 -7.41
CA HIS A 57 -16.14 8.74 -8.52
C HIS A 57 -16.54 7.26 -8.53
N ALA A 58 -17.59 6.90 -7.80
CA ALA A 58 -18.11 5.53 -7.76
C ALA A 58 -18.67 5.16 -9.15
N GLY A 59 -17.87 4.47 -9.95
CA GLY A 59 -18.19 4.05 -11.32
C GLY A 59 -17.08 4.33 -12.35
N GLU A 60 -16.07 5.12 -12.00
CA GLU A 60 -14.92 5.41 -12.88
C GLU A 60 -13.71 4.56 -12.46
N ALA A 61 -13.61 3.34 -12.98
CA ALA A 61 -12.62 2.34 -12.57
C ALA A 61 -11.13 2.77 -12.72
N ALA A 62 -10.85 3.82 -13.47
CA ALA A 62 -9.49 4.25 -13.82
C ALA A 62 -9.02 5.53 -13.11
N GLN A 63 -9.80 6.07 -12.18
CA GLN A 63 -9.41 7.31 -11.48
C GLN A 63 -8.98 7.03 -10.04
N VAL A 64 -8.00 7.77 -9.58
CA VAL A 64 -7.64 7.89 -8.16
C VAL A 64 -8.25 9.19 -7.68
N GLY A 65 -8.97 9.19 -6.58
CA GLY A 65 -9.53 10.44 -6.03
C GLY A 65 -8.39 11.46 -5.80
N ASP A 66 -8.59 12.71 -6.18
CA ASP A 66 -7.60 13.79 -6.07
C ASP A 66 -7.02 13.89 -4.65
N HIS A 67 -7.83 13.62 -3.64
CA HIS A 67 -7.41 13.61 -2.24
C HIS A 67 -6.47 12.44 -1.89
N VAL A 68 -6.59 11.27 -2.53
CA VAL A 68 -5.74 10.11 -2.26
C VAL A 68 -4.29 10.40 -2.62
N GLU A 69 -4.04 11.01 -3.79
CA GLU A 69 -2.68 11.42 -4.16
C GLU A 69 -2.10 12.46 -3.20
N GLN A 70 -2.89 13.44 -2.77
CA GLN A 70 -2.45 14.46 -1.80
C GLN A 70 -2.13 13.82 -0.44
N VAL A 71 -2.97 12.91 0.03
CA VAL A 71 -2.74 12.15 1.28
C VAL A 71 -1.44 11.35 1.16
N ILE A 72 -1.25 10.61 0.06
CA ILE A 72 -0.05 9.82 -0.17
C ILE A 72 1.20 10.72 -0.17
N ARG A 73 1.14 11.92 -0.67
CA ARG A 73 2.28 12.87 -0.66
C ARG A 73 2.62 13.42 0.73
N THR A 74 1.60 13.65 1.53
CA THR A 74 1.72 14.37 2.82
C THR A 74 2.01 13.45 4.00
N MET A 75 1.46 12.23 3.98
CA MET A 75 1.65 11.27 5.06
C MET A 75 3.05 10.66 5.04
N HIS A 76 3.62 10.47 6.24
CA HIS A 76 4.91 9.79 6.46
C HIS A 76 4.75 8.40 7.08
N LYS A 77 3.54 7.91 7.20
CA LYS A 77 3.21 6.57 7.70
C LYS A 77 2.79 5.68 6.53
N PRO A 78 2.92 4.36 6.65
CA PRO A 78 2.43 3.44 5.62
C PRO A 78 0.95 3.65 5.33
N ILE A 79 0.60 3.57 4.04
CA ILE A 79 -0.77 3.79 3.57
C ILE A 79 -1.24 2.56 2.81
N LEU A 80 -2.34 1.97 3.25
CA LEU A 80 -3.04 0.91 2.53
C LEU A 80 -4.14 1.54 1.67
N VAL A 81 -3.92 1.57 0.37
CA VAL A 81 -4.94 1.99 -0.61
C VAL A 81 -5.76 0.77 -1.01
N VAL A 82 -7.06 0.84 -0.82
CA VAL A 82 -7.98 -0.30 -1.00
C VAL A 82 -8.93 -0.03 -2.16
N PRO A 83 -9.04 -0.92 -3.17
CA PRO A 83 -10.07 -0.83 -4.21
C PRO A 83 -11.48 -1.11 -3.64
N ALA A 84 -12.51 -0.84 -4.45
CA ALA A 84 -13.91 -1.07 -4.03
C ALA A 84 -14.20 -2.55 -3.75
N ASP A 85 -13.66 -3.43 -4.60
CA ASP A 85 -13.81 -4.88 -4.45
C ASP A 85 -12.63 -5.45 -3.65
N PHE A 86 -12.79 -5.47 -2.33
CA PHE A 86 -11.78 -5.99 -1.41
C PHE A 86 -12.03 -7.46 -1.09
N SER A 87 -10.98 -8.27 -1.26
CA SER A 87 -10.88 -9.61 -0.68
C SER A 87 -9.69 -9.68 0.29
N GLU A 88 -9.77 -10.58 1.26
CA GLU A 88 -8.67 -10.82 2.19
C GLU A 88 -7.46 -11.37 1.42
N PRO A 89 -6.26 -10.74 1.54
CA PRO A 89 -5.09 -11.18 0.80
C PRO A 89 -4.62 -12.57 1.21
N GLY A 90 -4.35 -13.42 0.23
CA GLY A 90 -3.77 -14.76 0.40
C GLY A 90 -2.40 -14.89 -0.26
N ASN A 91 -1.99 -13.94 -1.12
CA ASN A 91 -0.74 -13.99 -1.87
C ASN A 91 -0.20 -12.57 -2.11
N ILE A 92 0.95 -12.24 -1.55
CA ILE A 92 1.47 -10.88 -1.57
C ILE A 92 2.68 -10.71 -2.49
N MET A 93 2.81 -9.54 -3.12
CA MET A 93 3.99 -9.14 -3.86
C MET A 93 4.66 -7.95 -3.17
N LEU A 94 5.95 -8.07 -2.83
CA LEU A 94 6.80 -6.96 -2.46
C LEU A 94 7.59 -6.50 -3.68
N ALA A 95 7.18 -5.37 -4.26
CA ALA A 95 7.94 -4.72 -5.33
C ALA A 95 9.16 -4.01 -4.75
N PHE A 96 10.35 -4.48 -5.12
CA PHE A 96 11.61 -4.10 -4.51
C PHE A 96 12.54 -3.43 -5.52
N ASP A 97 13.07 -2.26 -5.16
CA ASP A 97 13.99 -1.47 -6.00
C ASP A 97 15.36 -1.20 -5.33
N GLY A 98 15.62 -1.85 -4.17
CA GLY A 98 16.85 -1.64 -3.41
C GLY A 98 16.92 -0.31 -2.65
N SER A 99 15.94 0.57 -2.79
CA SER A 99 15.91 1.87 -2.10
C SER A 99 15.86 1.71 -0.58
N PRO A 100 16.33 2.73 0.18
CA PRO A 100 16.22 2.74 1.64
C PRO A 100 14.78 2.50 2.13
N THR A 101 13.78 3.09 1.47
CA THR A 101 12.37 2.90 1.79
C THR A 101 11.94 1.45 1.61
N CYS A 102 12.31 0.80 0.51
CA CYS A 102 12.02 -0.62 0.30
C CYS A 102 12.75 -1.52 1.29
N ARG A 103 13.99 -1.19 1.65
CA ARG A 103 14.74 -1.94 2.68
C ARG A 103 14.09 -1.83 4.07
N GLU A 104 13.63 -0.65 4.48
CA GLU A 104 12.85 -0.50 5.71
C GLU A 104 11.52 -1.25 5.63
N GLY A 105 10.88 -1.27 4.46
CA GLY A 105 9.69 -2.08 4.19
C GLY A 105 9.91 -3.57 4.37
N VAL A 106 11.04 -4.12 3.91
CA VAL A 106 11.43 -5.52 4.15
C VAL A 106 11.50 -5.80 5.65
N LYS A 107 12.17 -4.94 6.43
CA LYS A 107 12.26 -5.09 7.90
C LYS A 107 10.88 -4.99 8.56
N MET A 108 10.03 -4.09 8.08
CA MET A 108 8.67 -3.93 8.59
C MET A 108 7.83 -5.19 8.34
N LEU A 109 7.89 -5.77 7.13
CA LEU A 109 7.22 -7.03 6.82
C LEU A 109 7.75 -8.16 7.70
N ALA A 110 9.06 -8.31 7.80
CA ALA A 110 9.73 -9.31 8.61
C ALA A 110 9.31 -9.26 10.09
N ALA A 111 9.09 -8.06 10.63
CA ALA A 111 8.66 -7.86 12.01
C ALA A 111 7.13 -7.92 12.21
N SER A 112 6.34 -8.01 11.13
CA SER A 112 4.89 -7.91 11.20
C SER A 112 4.22 -9.29 11.22
N PRO A 113 3.41 -9.62 12.23
CA PRO A 113 2.65 -10.86 12.22
C PRO A 113 1.51 -10.86 11.17
N LEU A 114 1.16 -9.72 10.59
CA LEU A 114 0.03 -9.58 9.64
C LEU A 114 0.23 -10.37 8.36
N PHE A 115 1.49 -10.61 7.96
CA PHE A 115 1.82 -11.25 6.69
C PHE A 115 2.44 -12.65 6.88
N LEU A 116 2.58 -13.11 8.12
CA LEU A 116 3.11 -14.44 8.41
C LEU A 116 2.15 -15.53 7.87
N GLY A 117 2.74 -16.50 7.17
CA GLY A 117 1.99 -17.60 6.56
C GLY A 117 1.39 -17.28 5.18
N LEU A 118 1.54 -16.04 4.69
CA LEU A 118 1.21 -15.70 3.31
C LEU A 118 2.42 -15.89 2.41
N PRO A 119 2.28 -16.55 1.24
CA PRO A 119 3.30 -16.57 0.21
C PRO A 119 3.70 -15.14 -0.18
N CYS A 120 5.00 -14.87 -0.20
CA CYS A 120 5.55 -13.55 -0.51
C CYS A 120 6.39 -13.60 -1.77
N HIS A 121 5.96 -12.91 -2.81
CA HIS A 121 6.72 -12.74 -4.04
C HIS A 121 7.59 -11.48 -3.93
N LEU A 122 8.90 -11.65 -3.77
CA LEU A 122 9.87 -10.56 -3.79
C LEU A 122 10.27 -10.28 -5.23
N VAL A 123 9.78 -9.19 -5.80
CA VAL A 123 9.88 -8.91 -7.23
C VAL A 123 10.64 -7.61 -7.48
N ALA A 124 11.66 -7.65 -8.32
CA ALA A 124 12.40 -6.49 -8.79
C ALA A 124 12.41 -6.41 -10.31
N VAL A 125 12.51 -5.18 -10.85
CA VAL A 125 12.66 -4.93 -12.28
C VAL A 125 14.00 -4.26 -12.53
N GLY A 126 14.87 -4.91 -13.32
CA GLY A 126 16.23 -4.47 -13.62
C GLY A 126 17.22 -5.63 -13.56
N LYS A 127 18.43 -5.40 -14.04
CA LYS A 127 19.48 -6.44 -14.21
C LYS A 127 20.81 -6.09 -13.55
N ASP A 128 20.92 -4.98 -12.84
CA ASP A 128 22.21 -4.62 -12.27
C ASP A 128 22.59 -5.54 -11.09
N LYS A 129 23.89 -5.71 -10.90
CA LYS A 129 24.43 -6.60 -9.88
C LYS A 129 24.05 -6.16 -8.47
N GLN A 130 24.03 -4.86 -8.22
CA GLN A 130 23.68 -4.32 -6.90
C GLN A 130 22.25 -4.71 -6.52
N LEU A 131 21.30 -4.60 -7.47
CA LEU A 131 19.91 -5.01 -7.26
C LEU A 131 19.80 -6.49 -6.94
N SER A 132 20.61 -7.34 -7.58
CA SER A 132 20.63 -8.79 -7.31
C SER A 132 21.15 -9.10 -5.90
N ASP A 133 22.21 -8.41 -5.47
CA ASP A 133 22.75 -8.55 -4.11
C ASP A 133 21.74 -8.07 -3.05
N ASP A 134 21.05 -6.97 -3.34
CA ASP A 134 19.99 -6.42 -2.48
C ASP A 134 18.77 -7.34 -2.38
N LEU A 135 18.39 -7.99 -3.48
CA LEU A 135 17.33 -9.01 -3.49
C LEU A 135 17.68 -10.21 -2.61
N ALA A 136 18.93 -10.69 -2.69
CA ALA A 136 19.40 -11.78 -1.85
C ALA A 136 19.29 -11.42 -0.35
N TRP A 137 19.73 -10.21 0.02
CA TRP A 137 19.59 -9.71 1.39
C TRP A 137 18.11 -9.64 1.82
N ALA A 138 17.22 -9.13 0.95
CA ALA A 138 15.80 -8.98 1.27
C ALA A 138 15.13 -10.35 1.46
N ARG A 139 15.42 -11.31 0.57
CA ARG A 139 14.96 -12.70 0.70
C ARG A 139 15.40 -13.29 2.04
N ASP A 140 16.70 -13.26 2.33
CA ASP A 140 17.26 -13.88 3.54
C ASP A 140 16.64 -13.26 4.80
N THR A 141 16.39 -11.95 4.80
CA THR A 141 15.75 -11.24 5.92
C THR A 141 14.31 -11.73 6.14
N LEU A 142 13.53 -11.90 5.08
CA LEU A 142 12.15 -12.37 5.17
C LEU A 142 12.07 -13.86 5.57
N GLU A 143 12.90 -14.71 4.96
CA GLU A 143 12.96 -16.15 5.29
C GLU A 143 13.36 -16.41 6.73
N GLN A 144 14.35 -15.65 7.28
CA GLN A 144 14.72 -15.73 8.68
C GLN A 144 13.59 -15.36 9.64
N SER A 145 12.63 -14.59 9.18
CA SER A 145 11.44 -14.19 9.94
C SER A 145 10.24 -15.12 9.72
N GLY A 146 10.43 -16.22 8.99
CA GLY A 146 9.42 -17.27 8.79
C GLY A 146 8.49 -17.05 7.60
N HIS A 147 8.84 -16.14 6.66
CA HIS A 147 8.10 -15.99 5.42
C HIS A 147 8.53 -17.02 4.36
N GLU A 148 7.56 -17.52 3.59
CA GLU A 148 7.83 -18.26 2.37
C GLU A 148 8.06 -17.27 1.23
N VAL A 149 9.28 -17.21 0.66
CA VAL A 149 9.67 -16.18 -0.30
C VAL A 149 9.96 -16.79 -1.67
N GLN A 150 9.30 -16.25 -2.69
CA GLN A 150 9.61 -16.50 -4.10
C GLN A 150 10.25 -15.26 -4.71
N VAL A 151 11.49 -15.38 -5.19
CA VAL A 151 12.21 -14.25 -5.81
C VAL A 151 11.99 -14.24 -7.31
N ALA A 152 11.68 -13.08 -7.87
CA ALA A 152 11.64 -12.85 -9.31
C ALA A 152 12.34 -11.55 -9.68
N GLN A 153 13.21 -11.64 -10.70
CA GLN A 153 13.85 -10.47 -11.28
C GLN A 153 13.39 -10.34 -12.73
N LEU A 154 12.69 -9.25 -13.02
CA LEU A 154 12.03 -9.00 -14.30
C LEU A 154 12.81 -8.00 -15.14
N GLU A 155 12.48 -7.96 -16.43
CA GLU A 155 13.03 -7.02 -17.39
C GLU A 155 11.91 -6.15 -17.98
N GLY A 156 12.29 -4.97 -18.47
CA GLY A 156 11.36 -4.04 -19.11
C GLY A 156 10.97 -2.86 -18.25
N ASP A 157 9.85 -2.24 -18.58
CA ASP A 157 9.29 -1.12 -17.84
C ASP A 157 8.67 -1.58 -16.52
N VAL A 158 8.91 -0.83 -15.45
CA VAL A 158 8.57 -1.25 -14.08
C VAL A 158 7.08 -1.55 -13.91
N GLU A 159 6.22 -0.58 -14.23
CA GLU A 159 4.77 -0.74 -13.98
C GLU A 159 4.15 -1.87 -14.82
N PRO A 160 4.34 -1.95 -16.15
CA PRO A 160 3.78 -3.05 -16.94
C PRO A 160 4.29 -4.42 -16.49
N SER A 161 5.59 -4.54 -16.17
CA SER A 161 6.19 -5.81 -15.75
C SER A 161 5.62 -6.30 -14.42
N LEU A 162 5.49 -5.40 -13.44
CA LEU A 162 4.88 -5.72 -12.13
C LEU A 162 3.40 -6.08 -12.28
N HIS A 163 2.65 -5.35 -13.11
CA HIS A 163 1.24 -5.61 -13.34
C HIS A 163 1.01 -6.97 -14.02
N GLN A 164 1.81 -7.29 -15.05
CA GLN A 164 1.75 -8.61 -15.71
C GLN A 164 2.09 -9.73 -14.73
N TYR A 165 3.15 -9.57 -13.94
CA TYR A 165 3.54 -10.55 -12.91
C TYR A 165 2.44 -10.75 -11.87
N GLN A 166 1.81 -9.67 -11.43
CA GLN A 166 0.67 -9.71 -10.50
C GLN A 166 -0.45 -10.60 -11.04
N GLN A 167 -0.82 -10.41 -12.30
CA GLN A 167 -1.88 -11.19 -12.94
C GLN A 167 -1.49 -12.67 -13.11
N ASP A 168 -0.28 -12.92 -13.63
CA ASP A 168 0.21 -14.28 -13.92
C ASP A 168 0.35 -15.14 -12.66
N LYS A 169 0.64 -14.52 -11.53
CA LYS A 169 0.87 -15.19 -10.24
C LYS A 169 -0.33 -15.14 -9.28
N GLY A 170 -1.43 -14.51 -9.68
CA GLY A 170 -2.60 -14.35 -8.83
C GLY A 170 -2.29 -13.58 -7.55
N ILE A 171 -1.46 -12.54 -7.65
CA ILE A 171 -1.16 -11.67 -6.52
C ILE A 171 -2.40 -10.84 -6.18
N ASP A 172 -2.78 -10.84 -4.94
CA ASP A 172 -3.96 -10.15 -4.43
C ASP A 172 -3.65 -9.02 -3.44
N MET A 173 -2.37 -8.74 -3.21
CA MET A 173 -1.89 -7.54 -2.53
C MET A 173 -0.50 -7.14 -2.99
N VAL A 174 -0.29 -5.85 -3.23
CA VAL A 174 1.02 -5.29 -3.59
C VAL A 174 1.56 -4.45 -2.43
N VAL A 175 2.81 -4.69 -2.05
CA VAL A 175 3.58 -3.87 -1.11
C VAL A 175 4.69 -3.20 -1.91
N MET A 176 4.82 -1.89 -1.83
CA MET A 176 5.82 -1.15 -2.58
C MET A 176 6.26 0.12 -1.87
N GLY A 177 7.49 0.56 -2.14
CA GLY A 177 7.93 1.88 -1.73
C GLY A 177 7.14 2.97 -2.47
N ALA A 178 6.71 3.99 -1.74
CA ALA A 178 6.16 5.18 -2.33
C ALA A 178 7.17 6.32 -2.16
N TYR A 179 7.56 6.93 -3.27
CA TYR A 179 8.49 8.07 -3.28
C TYR A 179 9.92 7.73 -2.80
N GLY A 180 10.57 6.79 -3.47
CA GLY A 180 12.00 6.51 -3.30
C GLY A 180 12.84 7.79 -3.47
N HIS A 181 13.98 7.84 -2.79
CA HIS A 181 14.90 8.98 -2.75
C HIS A 181 15.48 9.40 -4.12
N SER A 182 14.66 9.92 -5.03
CA SER A 182 15.20 10.85 -6.02
C SER A 182 15.30 12.23 -5.38
N ARG A 183 16.42 12.92 -5.58
CA ARG A 183 16.75 14.23 -5.02
C ARG A 183 15.79 15.38 -5.42
N ILE A 184 14.64 15.05 -6.01
CA ILE A 184 13.62 15.98 -6.49
C ILE A 184 12.35 15.73 -5.69
N ARG A 185 12.36 16.11 -4.41
CA ARG A 185 11.26 15.93 -3.46
C ARG A 185 10.04 16.84 -3.67
N GLU A 186 10.13 17.87 -4.51
CA GLU A 186 9.13 18.95 -4.48
C GLU A 186 8.08 18.90 -5.60
N PHE A 187 8.27 18.15 -6.70
CA PHE A 187 7.39 18.32 -7.86
C PHE A 187 6.90 17.05 -8.59
N PHE A 188 7.38 15.86 -8.28
CA PHE A 188 6.92 14.65 -8.98
C PHE A 188 6.44 13.56 -8.03
N VAL A 189 5.15 13.25 -8.09
CA VAL A 189 4.65 11.91 -7.77
C VAL A 189 5.47 10.96 -8.63
N GLY A 190 6.15 9.98 -8.05
CA GLY A 190 6.88 9.00 -8.84
C GLY A 190 5.91 8.42 -9.87
N SER A 191 6.19 8.62 -11.15
CA SER A 191 5.30 8.22 -12.24
C SER A 191 4.86 6.75 -12.13
N THR A 192 5.73 5.90 -11.59
CA THR A 192 5.45 4.49 -11.30
C THR A 192 4.43 4.33 -10.18
N THR A 193 4.59 5.01 -9.03
CA THR A 193 3.64 4.91 -7.90
C THR A 193 2.25 5.36 -8.31
N SER A 194 2.13 6.52 -9.00
CA SER A 194 0.83 7.00 -9.47
C SER A 194 0.18 6.04 -10.48
N LYS A 195 0.95 5.48 -11.40
CA LYS A 195 0.43 4.50 -12.37
C LYS A 195 -0.01 3.21 -11.68
N MET A 196 0.79 2.69 -10.75
CA MET A 196 0.45 1.49 -9.99
C MET A 196 -0.87 1.68 -9.21
N ILE A 197 -1.04 2.82 -8.53
CA ILE A 197 -2.27 3.09 -7.77
C ILE A 197 -3.44 3.33 -8.71
N LYS A 198 -3.25 4.06 -9.80
CA LYS A 198 -4.30 4.33 -10.79
C LYS A 198 -4.86 3.03 -11.37
N ASN A 199 -3.98 2.09 -11.69
CA ASN A 199 -4.34 0.79 -12.28
C ASN A 199 -4.60 -0.30 -11.25
N ALA A 200 -4.57 0.03 -9.93
CA ALA A 200 -4.74 -0.93 -8.86
C ALA A 200 -6.11 -1.62 -8.90
N THR A 201 -6.10 -2.92 -9.00
CA THR A 201 -7.27 -3.81 -8.85
C THR A 201 -7.25 -4.58 -7.54
N VAL A 202 -6.13 -4.56 -6.83
CA VAL A 202 -5.91 -5.19 -5.52
C VAL A 202 -5.38 -4.14 -4.53
N PRO A 203 -5.45 -4.40 -3.22
CA PRO A 203 -4.89 -3.50 -2.21
C PRO A 203 -3.40 -3.21 -2.44
N HIS A 204 -2.99 -1.95 -2.24
CA HIS A 204 -1.60 -1.51 -2.32
C HIS A 204 -1.15 -0.93 -0.99
N LEU A 205 -0.19 -1.57 -0.33
CA LEU A 205 0.49 -1.04 0.85
C LEU A 205 1.71 -0.22 0.42
N LEU A 206 1.60 1.07 0.60
CA LEU A 206 2.63 2.05 0.27
C LEU A 206 3.52 2.29 1.48
N LEU A 207 4.81 1.97 1.36
CA LEU A 207 5.83 2.20 2.37
C LEU A 207 6.41 3.62 2.27
N ARG A 208 6.80 4.20 3.42
CA ARG A 208 7.25 5.61 3.48
C ARG A 208 8.56 5.75 4.25
#